data_aca8eb9497a79b093b6de37c05b4500f
#
_entry.id   aca8eb9497a79b093b6de37c05b4500f
#
_cell.length_a   1.000
_cell.length_b   1.000
_cell.length_c   1.000
_cell.angle_alpha   90.00
_cell.angle_beta   90.00
_cell.angle_gamma   90.00
#
_symmetry.space_group_name_H-M   'P 1'
#
loop_
_entity.id
_entity.type
_entity.pdbx_description
1 polymer ?
#
loop_
_entity_poly.entity_id
_entity_poly.type
_entity_poly.pdbx_seq_one_letter_code
_entity_poly.pdbx_strand_id
1 'polypeptide(L)'
;MTSKAFKKEVYLMERIYIFDTTLRDGEQSPGATMNLQEKKRMARQLERLGVDIIEAGFPAASEGDFKAVQEIARSVQQVQVAGLCRAVEKDIVLAYEAVKHSPEPRIHTFIATSDVHLKYKLKKSRQEVLDITREAVRLAAKLCPNVEFSAEDASRSDWDYLVEVFSVAVESGAKVLNVPDTVGYTQPGEFFELITYLRKHVRGAEKVIFSVHCHNDLGLAVANTLAALKAGAKQAEVTVSGIGERAGNAALEEVIMNLTVRKEYYNFVTNVQTEQIYPTCRLLSLIIGQPIPPYKAIVGANAFAHESGIHQDGVLKNRLTYEIMTPQSVGKTSSDIVLGKHSGRHAIKQKLQELGYNLGEEELNKVFLAVKNLADKKKKIYDEDVEAIVLEEVYRLPDKFELKYLSAISGNMAIPTAVLKMQVNGEEKKLADFGVGPIDAIFNTISRIVDRKPKLLRYSVNAITGGTDAQGEVTVRVEENNLTAVGRASDPDIIVASAKAYINALNRLVKKEEEQTNGQNS
;
A
#
# COMPACT_ATOMS: atom_id res chain seq x y z
N MET A 1 43.79 -18.37 -38.92
CA MET A 1 43.36 -17.97 -37.57
C MET A 1 41.85 -18.07 -37.50
N THR A 2 41.38 -19.10 -36.86
CA THR A 2 39.97 -19.54 -36.86
C THR A 2 39.13 -18.65 -35.91
N SER A 3 38.15 -17.96 -36.51
CA SER A 3 37.11 -17.24 -35.79
C SER A 3 36.23 -18.22 -34.99
N LYS A 4 36.42 -18.28 -33.68
CA LYS A 4 35.45 -18.93 -32.80
C LYS A 4 34.18 -18.06 -32.74
N ALA A 5 33.16 -18.47 -33.48
CA ALA A 5 31.81 -17.96 -33.34
C ALA A 5 31.30 -18.33 -31.93
N PHE A 6 31.17 -17.35 -31.05
CA PHE A 6 30.41 -17.49 -29.82
C PHE A 6 28.95 -17.74 -30.20
N LYS A 7 28.50 -18.98 -30.11
CA LYS A 7 27.07 -19.27 -30.07
C LYS A 7 26.50 -18.56 -28.82
N LYS A 8 25.76 -17.49 -29.02
CA LYS A 8 24.87 -16.95 -27.99
C LYS A 8 23.81 -18.03 -27.75
N GLU A 9 24.00 -18.84 -26.71
CA GLU A 9 22.89 -19.62 -26.18
C GLU A 9 21.84 -18.58 -25.74
N VAL A 10 20.67 -18.64 -26.35
CA VAL A 10 19.49 -17.88 -25.89
C VAL A 10 19.03 -18.57 -24.63
N TYR A 11 19.59 -18.18 -23.49
CA TYR A 11 19.05 -18.56 -22.19
C TYR A 11 17.65 -17.99 -22.09
N LEU A 12 16.65 -18.87 -22.10
CA LEU A 12 15.27 -18.51 -21.75
C LEU A 12 15.32 -17.94 -20.33
N MET A 13 14.91 -16.66 -20.18
CA MET A 13 14.87 -16.01 -18.87
C MET A 13 13.86 -16.71 -17.98
N GLU A 14 14.23 -16.92 -16.73
CA GLU A 14 13.34 -17.54 -15.76
C GLU A 14 12.32 -16.54 -15.25
N ARG A 15 11.05 -16.96 -15.19
CA ARG A 15 9.97 -16.12 -14.66
C ARG A 15 10.00 -16.09 -13.14
N ILE A 16 9.87 -14.89 -12.57
CA ILE A 16 9.61 -14.64 -11.16
C ILE A 16 8.17 -14.15 -11.01
N TYR A 17 7.44 -14.78 -10.11
CA TYR A 17 6.08 -14.40 -9.75
C TYR A 17 6.13 -13.32 -8.66
N ILE A 18 5.31 -12.29 -8.81
CA ILE A 18 5.19 -11.20 -7.86
C ILE A 18 3.89 -11.33 -7.10
N PHE A 19 4.02 -11.58 -5.81
CA PHE A 19 2.93 -11.69 -4.85
C PHE A 19 2.87 -10.37 -4.06
N ASP A 20 1.82 -9.58 -4.27
CA ASP A 20 1.64 -8.32 -3.54
C ASP A 20 0.76 -8.52 -2.30
N THR A 21 1.30 -8.20 -1.13
CA THR A 21 0.60 -8.27 0.15
C THR A 21 0.30 -6.88 0.75
N THR A 22 0.24 -5.85 -0.09
CA THR A 22 -0.08 -4.47 0.34
C THR A 22 -1.43 -4.40 1.06
N LEU A 23 -2.43 -5.17 0.59
CA LEU A 23 -3.79 -5.18 1.14
C LEU A 23 -3.95 -6.10 2.36
N ARG A 24 -2.91 -6.83 2.76
CA ARG A 24 -2.91 -7.65 3.99
C ARG A 24 -1.81 -7.19 4.96
N ASP A 25 -0.52 -7.52 4.71
CA ASP A 25 0.59 -7.13 5.58
C ASP A 25 0.87 -5.61 5.52
N GLY A 26 0.81 -5.06 4.33
CA GLY A 26 0.96 -3.61 4.14
C GLY A 26 -0.03 -2.80 4.97
N GLU A 27 -1.29 -3.24 5.06
CA GLU A 27 -2.33 -2.59 5.85
C GLU A 27 -2.13 -2.70 7.36
N GLN A 28 -1.31 -3.64 7.83
CA GLN A 28 -0.94 -3.77 9.24
C GLN A 28 0.02 -2.67 9.71
N SER A 29 0.60 -1.92 8.77
CA SER A 29 1.37 -0.73 9.10
C SER A 29 0.50 0.30 9.85
N PRO A 30 0.98 0.85 10.98
CA PRO A 30 0.21 1.86 11.73
C PRO A 30 -0.19 3.04 10.84
N GLY A 31 -1.49 3.25 10.69
CA GLY A 31 -2.03 4.33 9.86
C GLY A 31 -2.33 3.99 8.41
N ALA A 32 -2.07 2.77 7.96
CA ALA A 32 -2.29 2.34 6.58
C ALA A 32 -3.63 1.60 6.35
N THR A 33 -4.53 1.56 7.33
CA THR A 33 -5.84 0.93 7.18
C THR A 33 -6.65 1.55 6.05
N MET A 34 -7.18 0.71 5.16
CA MET A 34 -7.95 1.11 3.99
C MET A 34 -9.43 0.70 4.13
N ASN A 35 -10.33 1.52 3.62
CA ASN A 35 -11.73 1.14 3.48
C ASN A 35 -11.93 0.26 2.22
N LEU A 36 -13.11 -0.34 2.09
CA LEU A 36 -13.44 -1.24 0.97
C LEU A 36 -13.21 -0.60 -0.41
N GLN A 37 -13.58 0.65 -0.61
CA GLN A 37 -13.42 1.32 -1.90
C GLN A 37 -11.94 1.61 -2.21
N GLU A 38 -11.18 1.97 -1.19
CA GLU A 38 -9.73 2.16 -1.28
C GLU A 38 -9.03 0.83 -1.62
N LYS A 39 -9.39 -0.28 -0.94
CA LYS A 39 -8.89 -1.63 -1.25
C LYS A 39 -9.22 -2.04 -2.69
N LYS A 40 -10.45 -1.86 -3.14
CA LYS A 40 -10.87 -2.17 -4.53
C LYS A 40 -10.10 -1.34 -5.55
N ARG A 41 -9.88 -0.06 -5.28
CA ARG A 41 -9.10 0.83 -6.14
C ARG A 41 -7.63 0.38 -6.20
N MET A 42 -7.05 0.04 -5.05
CA MET A 42 -5.67 -0.45 -5.00
C MET A 42 -5.52 -1.80 -5.70
N ALA A 43 -6.46 -2.74 -5.51
CA ALA A 43 -6.45 -4.04 -6.18
C ALA A 43 -6.48 -3.90 -7.71
N ARG A 44 -7.32 -3.02 -8.26
CA ARG A 44 -7.36 -2.74 -9.70
C ARG A 44 -6.07 -2.12 -10.21
N GLN A 45 -5.41 -1.29 -9.40
CA GLN A 45 -4.13 -0.70 -9.77
C GLN A 45 -3.00 -1.75 -9.73
N LEU A 46 -3.01 -2.67 -8.77
CA LEU A 46 -2.09 -3.80 -8.72
C LEU A 46 -2.28 -4.74 -9.92
N GLU A 47 -3.52 -4.99 -10.33
CA GLU A 47 -3.81 -5.73 -11.55
C GLU A 47 -3.27 -5.02 -12.80
N ARG A 48 -3.42 -3.69 -12.93
CA ARG A 48 -2.83 -2.90 -14.02
C ARG A 48 -1.30 -2.90 -13.99
N LEU A 49 -0.72 -2.87 -12.80
CA LEU A 49 0.72 -2.99 -12.61
C LEU A 49 1.24 -4.34 -13.10
N GLY A 50 0.39 -5.37 -13.13
CA GLY A 50 0.73 -6.69 -13.61
C GLY A 50 1.39 -7.58 -12.56
N VAL A 51 1.04 -7.44 -11.28
CA VAL A 51 1.40 -8.42 -10.26
C VAL A 51 0.69 -9.74 -10.55
N ASP A 52 1.30 -10.86 -10.18
CA ASP A 52 0.74 -12.19 -10.46
C ASP A 52 -0.31 -12.57 -9.42
N ILE A 53 -0.11 -12.19 -8.16
CA ILE A 53 -0.99 -12.51 -7.05
C ILE A 53 -1.23 -11.26 -6.19
N ILE A 54 -2.48 -11.06 -5.73
CA ILE A 54 -2.86 -10.09 -4.70
C ILE A 54 -3.33 -10.85 -3.47
N GLU A 55 -2.65 -10.65 -2.34
CA GLU A 55 -3.17 -11.09 -1.04
C GLU A 55 -4.13 -10.02 -0.53
N ALA A 56 -5.42 -10.34 -0.61
CA ALA A 56 -6.48 -9.35 -0.43
C ALA A 56 -6.83 -9.08 1.04
N GLY A 57 -6.37 -9.90 1.97
CA GLY A 57 -6.62 -9.75 3.39
C GLY A 57 -6.65 -11.04 4.18
N PHE A 58 -7.15 -10.96 5.42
CA PHE A 58 -7.33 -12.07 6.34
C PHE A 58 -8.83 -12.25 6.65
N PRO A 59 -9.56 -13.07 5.87
CA PRO A 59 -11.03 -13.18 5.97
C PRO A 59 -11.57 -13.56 7.36
N ALA A 60 -10.80 -14.31 8.14
CA ALA A 60 -11.21 -14.72 9.49
C ALA A 60 -11.00 -13.64 10.57
N ALA A 61 -10.38 -12.50 10.24
CA ALA A 61 -10.13 -11.43 11.21
C ALA A 61 -11.43 -10.70 11.60
N SER A 62 -12.29 -10.41 10.61
CA SER A 62 -13.58 -9.76 10.83
C SER A 62 -14.54 -10.01 9.66
N GLU A 63 -15.84 -9.74 9.87
CA GLU A 63 -16.83 -9.77 8.78
C GLU A 63 -16.51 -8.71 7.68
N GLY A 64 -16.00 -7.55 8.08
CA GLY A 64 -15.56 -6.51 7.15
C GLY A 64 -14.40 -6.97 6.27
N ASP A 65 -13.41 -7.67 6.84
CA ASP A 65 -12.29 -8.23 6.08
C ASP A 65 -12.76 -9.33 5.14
N PHE A 66 -13.66 -10.20 5.60
CA PHE A 66 -14.26 -11.23 4.73
C PHE A 66 -14.95 -10.60 3.51
N LYS A 67 -15.82 -9.60 3.72
CA LYS A 67 -16.50 -8.86 2.64
C LYS A 67 -15.51 -8.16 1.71
N ALA A 68 -14.45 -7.55 2.27
CA ALA A 68 -13.45 -6.87 1.48
C ALA A 68 -12.72 -7.83 0.54
N VAL A 69 -12.25 -8.97 1.05
CA VAL A 69 -11.59 -10.00 0.23
C VAL A 69 -12.54 -10.53 -0.85
N GLN A 70 -13.80 -10.81 -0.51
CA GLN A 70 -14.80 -11.30 -1.45
C GLN A 70 -15.06 -10.29 -2.59
N GLU A 71 -15.19 -9.01 -2.25
CA GLU A 71 -15.42 -7.95 -3.24
C GLU A 71 -14.21 -7.70 -4.13
N ILE A 72 -12.99 -7.83 -3.60
CA ILE A 72 -11.76 -7.79 -4.39
C ILE A 72 -11.72 -8.97 -5.36
N ALA A 73 -11.97 -10.19 -4.85
CA ALA A 73 -11.99 -11.40 -5.66
C ALA A 73 -12.98 -11.33 -6.84
N ARG A 74 -14.10 -10.62 -6.69
CA ARG A 74 -15.07 -10.38 -7.76
C ARG A 74 -14.67 -9.26 -8.72
N SER A 75 -13.81 -8.33 -8.29
CA SER A 75 -13.53 -7.09 -9.03
C SER A 75 -12.33 -7.16 -9.96
N VAL A 76 -11.46 -8.15 -9.79
CA VAL A 76 -10.26 -8.38 -10.62
C VAL A 76 -10.49 -9.53 -11.59
N GLN A 77 -9.80 -9.51 -12.75
CA GLN A 77 -10.03 -10.44 -13.85
C GLN A 77 -8.79 -11.24 -14.31
N GLN A 78 -7.59 -10.68 -14.10
CA GLN A 78 -6.35 -11.19 -14.67
C GLN A 78 -5.27 -11.50 -13.64
N VAL A 79 -5.60 -11.45 -12.35
CA VAL A 79 -4.68 -11.65 -11.24
C VAL A 79 -5.24 -12.70 -10.28
N GLN A 80 -4.38 -13.52 -9.71
CA GLN A 80 -4.77 -14.45 -8.66
C GLN A 80 -5.10 -13.68 -7.39
N VAL A 81 -6.10 -14.14 -6.63
CA VAL A 81 -6.43 -13.57 -5.33
C VAL A 81 -6.19 -14.60 -4.24
N ALA A 82 -5.31 -14.23 -3.30
CA ALA A 82 -5.02 -15.03 -2.13
C ALA A 82 -5.75 -14.49 -0.89
N GLY A 83 -6.21 -15.40 -0.04
CA GLY A 83 -6.73 -15.11 1.28
C GLY A 83 -5.88 -15.78 2.34
N LEU A 84 -5.37 -14.99 3.30
CA LEU A 84 -4.59 -15.53 4.42
C LEU A 84 -5.50 -16.21 5.45
N CYS A 85 -5.04 -17.33 5.99
CA CYS A 85 -5.72 -18.02 7.09
C CYS A 85 -4.74 -18.76 7.99
N ARG A 86 -5.07 -18.87 9.28
CA ARG A 86 -4.36 -19.77 10.18
C ARG A 86 -4.63 -21.23 9.79
N ALA A 87 -3.72 -22.13 10.19
CA ALA A 87 -3.88 -23.57 10.01
C ALA A 87 -5.00 -24.15 10.93
N VAL A 88 -6.22 -23.62 10.78
CA VAL A 88 -7.43 -23.97 11.53
C VAL A 88 -8.58 -24.13 10.54
N GLU A 89 -9.34 -25.20 10.65
CA GLU A 89 -10.42 -25.56 9.72
C GLU A 89 -11.36 -24.39 9.39
N LYS A 90 -11.89 -23.73 10.43
CA LYS A 90 -12.80 -22.60 10.27
C LYS A 90 -12.20 -21.46 9.41
N ASP A 91 -10.93 -21.13 9.67
CA ASP A 91 -10.26 -20.04 8.96
C ASP A 91 -10.01 -20.41 7.49
N ILE A 92 -9.64 -21.67 7.22
CA ILE A 92 -9.39 -22.18 5.86
C ILE A 92 -10.67 -22.14 5.03
N VAL A 93 -11.81 -22.58 5.61
CA VAL A 93 -13.11 -22.54 4.94
C VAL A 93 -13.51 -21.08 4.64
N LEU A 94 -13.36 -20.18 5.61
CA LEU A 94 -13.65 -18.75 5.41
C LEU A 94 -12.77 -18.13 4.33
N ALA A 95 -11.47 -18.47 4.29
CA ALA A 95 -10.56 -17.98 3.27
C ALA A 95 -11.02 -18.42 1.87
N TYR A 96 -11.35 -19.72 1.71
CA TYR A 96 -11.88 -20.22 0.44
C TYR A 96 -13.18 -19.51 0.03
N GLU A 97 -14.16 -19.42 0.95
CA GLU A 97 -15.45 -18.76 0.66
C GLU A 97 -15.28 -17.29 0.22
N ALA A 98 -14.27 -16.60 0.75
CA ALA A 98 -13.97 -15.23 0.37
C ALA A 98 -13.31 -15.15 -1.02
N VAL A 99 -12.38 -16.05 -1.38
CA VAL A 99 -11.63 -15.95 -2.64
C VAL A 99 -12.22 -16.75 -3.80
N LYS A 100 -13.17 -17.67 -3.58
CA LYS A 100 -13.70 -18.60 -4.60
C LYS A 100 -14.29 -17.93 -5.84
N HIS A 101 -14.61 -16.64 -5.79
CA HIS A 101 -15.11 -15.87 -6.92
C HIS A 101 -14.01 -15.24 -7.78
N SER A 102 -12.75 -15.38 -7.38
CA SER A 102 -11.61 -14.99 -8.21
C SER A 102 -11.47 -15.93 -9.41
N PRO A 103 -11.00 -15.46 -10.57
CA PRO A 103 -10.63 -16.32 -11.69
C PRO A 103 -9.64 -17.43 -11.30
N GLU A 104 -8.70 -17.10 -10.42
CA GLU A 104 -7.70 -18.03 -9.89
C GLU A 104 -7.57 -17.83 -8.37
N PRO A 105 -8.41 -18.53 -7.56
CA PRO A 105 -8.35 -18.42 -6.12
C PRO A 105 -7.12 -19.11 -5.53
N ARG A 106 -6.57 -18.55 -4.45
CA ARG A 106 -5.48 -19.16 -3.67
C ARG A 106 -5.81 -19.12 -2.18
N ILE A 107 -5.62 -20.23 -1.50
CA ILE A 107 -5.62 -20.29 -0.03
C ILE A 107 -4.17 -20.17 0.43
N HIS A 108 -3.87 -19.16 1.25
CA HIS A 108 -2.59 -18.97 1.89
C HIS A 108 -2.72 -19.32 3.38
N THR A 109 -2.21 -20.47 3.80
CA THR A 109 -2.28 -20.91 5.20
C THR A 109 -0.90 -20.94 5.85
N PHE A 110 -0.84 -20.66 7.15
CA PHE A 110 0.42 -20.56 7.85
C PHE A 110 0.36 -21.14 9.27
N ILE A 111 1.53 -21.59 9.76
CA ILE A 111 1.78 -21.92 11.16
C ILE A 111 3.23 -21.59 11.50
N ALA A 112 3.48 -21.15 12.73
CA ALA A 112 4.83 -20.86 13.18
C ALA A 112 5.66 -22.11 13.44
N THR A 113 6.97 -22.05 13.15
CA THR A 113 7.87 -23.20 13.19
C THR A 113 9.10 -23.02 14.09
N SER A 114 9.45 -21.77 14.48
CA SER A 114 10.58 -21.55 15.36
C SER A 114 10.30 -22.01 16.80
N ASP A 115 11.33 -22.51 17.48
CA ASP A 115 11.22 -22.97 18.86
C ASP A 115 10.69 -21.89 19.81
N VAL A 116 11.00 -20.62 19.54
CA VAL A 116 10.46 -19.46 20.28
C VAL A 116 8.94 -19.41 20.16
N HIS A 117 8.43 -19.52 18.93
CA HIS A 117 6.98 -19.50 18.70
C HIS A 117 6.29 -20.77 19.18
N LEU A 118 6.90 -21.93 18.99
CA LEU A 118 6.38 -23.20 19.51
C LEU A 118 6.19 -23.14 21.02
N LYS A 119 7.19 -22.63 21.72
CA LYS A 119 7.18 -22.58 23.20
C LYS A 119 6.23 -21.51 23.77
N TYR A 120 6.29 -20.28 23.25
CA TYR A 120 5.64 -19.14 23.89
C TYR A 120 4.30 -18.76 23.24
N LYS A 121 4.15 -18.90 21.93
CA LYS A 121 2.96 -18.51 21.17
C LYS A 121 1.98 -19.68 21.02
N LEU A 122 2.43 -20.80 20.46
CA LEU A 122 1.58 -21.92 20.13
C LEU A 122 1.39 -22.88 21.31
N LYS A 123 2.41 -23.04 22.17
CA LYS A 123 2.49 -24.01 23.24
C LYS A 123 2.26 -25.45 22.72
N LYS A 124 2.98 -25.78 21.64
CA LYS A 124 2.88 -27.04 20.91
C LYS A 124 4.25 -27.64 20.68
N SER A 125 4.29 -28.98 20.61
CA SER A 125 5.46 -29.73 20.17
C SER A 125 5.66 -29.62 18.66
N ARG A 126 6.87 -29.91 18.18
CA ARG A 126 7.19 -29.99 16.74
C ARG A 126 6.28 -31.00 16.03
N GLN A 127 5.99 -32.17 16.67
CA GLN A 127 5.12 -33.20 16.10
C GLN A 127 3.68 -32.71 15.93
N GLU A 128 3.10 -32.05 16.93
CA GLU A 128 1.75 -31.47 16.81
C GLU A 128 1.66 -30.46 15.66
N VAL A 129 2.71 -29.66 15.42
CA VAL A 129 2.73 -28.72 14.30
C VAL A 129 2.81 -29.45 12.96
N LEU A 130 3.56 -30.55 12.84
CA LEU A 130 3.55 -31.41 11.64
C LEU A 130 2.16 -31.97 11.35
N ASP A 131 1.44 -32.44 12.39
CA ASP A 131 0.10 -33.00 12.23
C ASP A 131 -0.91 -31.89 11.83
N ILE A 132 -0.87 -30.73 12.47
CA ILE A 132 -1.68 -29.56 12.10
C ILE A 132 -1.38 -29.14 10.64
N THR A 133 -0.12 -29.07 10.24
CA THR A 133 0.27 -28.74 8.87
C THR A 133 -0.34 -29.70 7.87
N ARG A 134 -0.27 -31.01 8.18
CA ARG A 134 -0.84 -32.07 7.33
C ARG A 134 -2.35 -31.93 7.15
N GLU A 135 -3.07 -31.74 8.24
CA GLU A 135 -4.52 -31.60 8.22
C GLU A 135 -4.97 -30.31 7.53
N ALA A 136 -4.37 -29.17 7.88
CA ALA A 136 -4.70 -27.88 7.32
C ALA A 136 -4.46 -27.81 5.80
N VAL A 137 -3.27 -28.25 5.35
CA VAL A 137 -2.96 -28.24 3.91
C VAL A 137 -3.82 -29.22 3.13
N ARG A 138 -4.11 -30.41 3.67
CA ARG A 138 -5.04 -31.36 3.03
C ARG A 138 -6.45 -30.78 2.89
N LEU A 139 -6.95 -30.11 3.93
CA LEU A 139 -8.25 -29.45 3.87
C LEU A 139 -8.24 -28.35 2.82
N ALA A 140 -7.24 -27.47 2.84
CA ALA A 140 -7.10 -26.39 1.86
C ALA A 140 -7.04 -26.95 0.43
N ALA A 141 -6.26 -28.00 0.18
CA ALA A 141 -6.12 -28.65 -1.13
C ALA A 141 -7.41 -29.35 -1.63
N LYS A 142 -8.30 -29.76 -0.73
CA LYS A 142 -9.63 -30.27 -1.10
C LYS A 142 -10.57 -29.15 -1.58
N LEU A 143 -10.42 -27.95 -1.04
CA LEU A 143 -11.25 -26.79 -1.38
C LEU A 143 -10.71 -26.03 -2.60
N CYS A 144 -9.40 -25.88 -2.68
CA CYS A 144 -8.73 -25.09 -3.70
C CYS A 144 -7.45 -25.80 -4.17
N PRO A 145 -7.22 -26.00 -5.48
CA PRO A 145 -6.03 -26.66 -6.00
C PRO A 145 -4.75 -25.81 -5.83
N ASN A 146 -4.89 -24.50 -5.59
CA ASN A 146 -3.78 -23.57 -5.45
C ASN A 146 -3.61 -23.18 -3.97
N VAL A 147 -2.75 -23.93 -3.26
CA VAL A 147 -2.47 -23.74 -1.84
C VAL A 147 -1.04 -23.26 -1.66
N GLU A 148 -0.89 -22.16 -0.97
CA GLU A 148 0.37 -21.64 -0.44
C GLU A 148 0.46 -21.93 1.06
N PHE A 149 1.60 -22.46 1.48
CA PHE A 149 1.88 -22.74 2.89
C PHE A 149 3.10 -21.94 3.36
N SER A 150 2.93 -21.17 4.44
CA SER A 150 4.00 -20.43 5.09
C SER A 150 4.41 -21.07 6.41
N ALA A 151 5.72 -21.29 6.57
CA ALA A 151 6.34 -21.60 7.84
C ALA A 151 6.70 -20.31 8.59
N GLU A 152 5.78 -19.73 9.35
CA GLU A 152 6.03 -18.46 10.06
C GLU A 152 7.30 -18.54 10.90
N ASP A 153 8.15 -17.51 10.80
CA ASP A 153 9.45 -17.41 11.48
C ASP A 153 10.46 -18.46 11.01
N ALA A 154 10.42 -18.81 9.72
CA ALA A 154 11.30 -19.79 9.11
C ALA A 154 12.78 -19.43 9.28
N SER A 155 13.14 -18.15 9.18
CA SER A 155 14.53 -17.69 9.30
C SER A 155 15.18 -18.03 10.67
N ARG A 156 14.38 -18.20 11.72
CA ARG A 156 14.84 -18.58 13.07
C ARG A 156 14.50 -20.02 13.46
N SER A 157 13.97 -20.79 12.52
CA SER A 157 13.62 -22.20 12.75
C SER A 157 14.83 -23.10 12.48
N ASP A 158 14.82 -24.27 13.11
CA ASP A 158 15.76 -25.34 12.81
C ASP A 158 15.59 -25.81 11.34
N TRP A 159 16.65 -25.90 10.58
CA TRP A 159 16.59 -26.16 9.14
C TRP A 159 16.09 -27.57 8.81
N ASP A 160 16.50 -28.58 9.60
CA ASP A 160 16.06 -29.96 9.40
C ASP A 160 14.58 -30.10 9.72
N TYR A 161 14.12 -29.41 10.77
CA TYR A 161 12.70 -29.36 11.09
C TYR A 161 11.87 -28.63 10.02
N LEU A 162 12.40 -27.55 9.43
CA LEU A 162 11.76 -26.90 8.28
C LEU A 162 11.63 -27.85 7.09
N VAL A 163 12.65 -28.68 6.82
CA VAL A 163 12.59 -29.71 5.77
C VAL A 163 11.45 -30.69 6.05
N GLU A 164 11.26 -31.12 7.31
CA GLU A 164 10.13 -31.99 7.69
C GLU A 164 8.77 -31.29 7.46
N VAL A 165 8.61 -30.05 7.97
CA VAL A 165 7.38 -29.27 7.84
C VAL A 165 7.00 -29.06 6.37
N PHE A 166 7.95 -28.59 5.55
CA PHE A 166 7.69 -28.35 4.14
C PHE A 166 7.46 -29.63 3.35
N SER A 167 8.15 -30.73 3.68
CA SER A 167 7.88 -32.03 3.06
C SER A 167 6.45 -32.49 3.36
N VAL A 168 5.99 -32.35 4.59
CA VAL A 168 4.59 -32.64 4.97
C VAL A 168 3.60 -31.74 4.21
N ALA A 169 3.92 -30.47 4.05
CA ALA A 169 3.07 -29.55 3.28
C ALA A 169 2.96 -29.96 1.81
N VAL A 170 4.08 -30.31 1.16
CA VAL A 170 4.10 -30.81 -0.24
C VAL A 170 3.27 -32.11 -0.37
N GLU A 171 3.53 -33.09 0.49
CA GLU A 171 2.80 -34.36 0.52
C GLU A 171 1.29 -34.18 0.76
N SER A 172 0.92 -33.10 1.42
CA SER A 172 -0.49 -32.75 1.71
C SER A 172 -1.16 -31.93 0.61
N GLY A 173 -0.42 -31.45 -0.39
CA GLY A 173 -0.96 -30.82 -1.59
C GLY A 173 -0.61 -29.34 -1.79
N ALA A 174 0.28 -28.76 -0.98
CA ALA A 174 0.78 -27.40 -1.21
C ALA A 174 1.46 -27.29 -2.57
N LYS A 175 1.25 -26.17 -3.24
CA LYS A 175 1.86 -25.81 -4.53
C LYS A 175 2.94 -24.75 -4.40
N VAL A 176 2.85 -23.95 -3.34
CA VAL A 176 3.82 -22.92 -3.01
C VAL A 176 4.24 -23.07 -1.56
N LEU A 177 5.54 -23.00 -1.32
CA LEU A 177 6.16 -23.03 0.00
C LEU A 177 6.78 -21.68 0.28
N ASN A 178 6.20 -20.93 1.18
CA ASN A 178 6.72 -19.61 1.53
C ASN A 178 7.63 -19.69 2.76
N VAL A 179 8.81 -19.07 2.62
CA VAL A 179 9.86 -19.02 3.64
C VAL A 179 9.98 -17.58 4.14
N PRO A 180 9.30 -17.19 5.23
CA PRO A 180 9.34 -15.84 5.72
C PRO A 180 10.53 -15.56 6.64
N ASP A 181 11.19 -14.43 6.41
CA ASP A 181 12.05 -13.73 7.38
C ASP A 181 11.17 -12.77 8.20
N THR A 182 10.38 -13.35 9.09
CA THR A 182 9.28 -12.68 9.81
C THR A 182 9.71 -11.50 10.65
N VAL A 183 10.94 -11.49 11.15
CA VAL A 183 11.48 -10.42 12.00
C VAL A 183 12.61 -9.63 11.34
N GLY A 184 12.81 -9.81 10.02
CA GLY A 184 13.79 -9.05 9.24
C GLY A 184 15.22 -9.20 9.76
N TYR A 185 15.60 -10.38 10.15
CA TYR A 185 16.79 -10.69 10.95
C TYR A 185 17.95 -11.25 10.14
N THR A 186 17.68 -11.95 9.03
CA THR A 186 18.71 -12.65 8.26
C THR A 186 19.60 -11.70 7.45
N GLN A 187 20.82 -12.18 7.17
CA GLN A 187 21.72 -11.60 6.18
C GLN A 187 21.47 -12.24 4.80
N PRO A 188 21.75 -11.54 3.69
CA PRO A 188 21.51 -12.08 2.34
C PRO A 188 22.21 -13.42 2.06
N GLY A 189 23.42 -13.61 2.59
CA GLY A 189 24.16 -14.87 2.47
C GLY A 189 23.48 -16.02 3.21
N GLU A 190 23.05 -15.79 4.45
CA GLU A 190 22.35 -16.78 5.27
C GLU A 190 21.02 -17.19 4.63
N PHE A 191 20.27 -16.21 4.11
CA PHE A 191 18.99 -16.47 3.49
C PHE A 191 19.14 -17.21 2.15
N PHE A 192 20.19 -16.91 1.38
CA PHE A 192 20.57 -17.68 0.19
C PHE A 192 20.86 -19.15 0.54
N GLU A 193 21.65 -19.39 1.59
CA GLU A 193 22.00 -20.73 2.06
C GLU A 193 20.77 -21.49 2.54
N LEU A 194 19.87 -20.86 3.30
CA LEU A 194 18.61 -21.46 3.76
C LEU A 194 17.74 -21.92 2.58
N ILE A 195 17.49 -21.06 1.59
CA ILE A 195 16.70 -21.43 0.42
C ILE A 195 17.35 -22.55 -0.38
N THR A 196 18.68 -22.49 -0.55
CA THR A 196 19.43 -23.54 -1.23
C THR A 196 19.30 -24.88 -0.49
N TYR A 197 19.42 -24.85 0.84
CA TYR A 197 19.28 -26.02 1.69
C TYR A 197 17.87 -26.65 1.59
N LEU A 198 16.83 -25.84 1.72
CA LEU A 198 15.44 -26.32 1.65
C LEU A 198 15.13 -26.92 0.28
N ARG A 199 15.52 -26.25 -0.81
CA ARG A 199 15.32 -26.77 -2.17
C ARG A 199 16.01 -28.11 -2.42
N LYS A 200 17.12 -28.36 -1.75
CA LYS A 200 17.87 -29.62 -1.89
C LYS A 200 17.28 -30.76 -1.05
N HIS A 201 16.72 -30.48 0.12
CA HIS A 201 16.38 -31.51 1.09
C HIS A 201 14.86 -31.73 1.26
N VAL A 202 14.00 -30.76 0.92
CA VAL A 202 12.53 -30.93 0.97
C VAL A 202 12.10 -31.97 -0.06
N ARG A 203 11.36 -33.00 0.40
CA ARG A 203 10.82 -34.04 -0.50
C ARG A 203 9.76 -33.45 -1.41
N GLY A 204 9.95 -33.60 -2.71
CA GLY A 204 9.05 -33.05 -3.72
C GLY A 204 9.26 -31.58 -4.04
N ALA A 205 10.40 -31.00 -3.65
CA ALA A 205 10.78 -29.61 -3.92
C ALA A 205 10.70 -29.22 -5.40
N GLU A 206 10.95 -30.18 -6.31
CA GLU A 206 10.87 -30.00 -7.76
C GLU A 206 9.44 -29.81 -8.29
N LYS A 207 8.41 -30.09 -7.49
CA LYS A 207 6.98 -30.02 -7.87
C LYS A 207 6.31 -28.74 -7.40
N VAL A 208 7.00 -27.92 -6.64
CA VAL A 208 6.46 -26.72 -5.97
C VAL A 208 7.29 -25.47 -6.24
N ILE A 209 6.68 -24.33 -6.02
CA ILE A 209 7.36 -23.04 -6.07
C ILE A 209 7.82 -22.69 -4.64
N PHE A 210 9.08 -22.27 -4.51
CA PHE A 210 9.55 -21.60 -3.29
C PHE A 210 9.25 -20.10 -3.40
N SER A 211 8.56 -19.58 -2.41
CA SER A 211 8.25 -18.17 -2.19
C SER A 211 9.06 -17.63 -1.03
N VAL A 212 9.30 -16.34 -1.01
CA VAL A 212 9.97 -15.66 0.11
C VAL A 212 9.25 -14.37 0.49
N HIS A 213 9.20 -14.11 1.79
CA HIS A 213 8.59 -12.95 2.41
C HIS A 213 9.60 -12.35 3.39
N CYS A 214 10.06 -11.13 3.17
CA CYS A 214 11.12 -10.53 3.99
C CYS A 214 10.66 -9.22 4.62
N HIS A 215 10.71 -9.15 5.97
CA HIS A 215 10.57 -7.90 6.71
C HIS A 215 11.87 -7.08 6.71
N ASN A 216 11.75 -5.79 6.98
CA ASN A 216 12.81 -4.80 6.75
C ASN A 216 13.42 -4.24 8.03
N ASP A 217 13.37 -4.98 9.14
CA ASP A 217 13.82 -4.49 10.45
C ASP A 217 15.30 -4.10 10.48
N LEU A 218 16.15 -4.82 9.75
CA LEU A 218 17.56 -4.47 9.55
C LEU A 218 17.84 -3.72 8.23
N GLY A 219 16.82 -3.32 7.47
CA GLY A 219 16.98 -2.64 6.18
C GLY A 219 17.44 -3.56 5.04
N LEU A 220 17.27 -4.88 5.15
CA LEU A 220 17.80 -5.87 4.21
C LEU A 220 16.71 -6.63 3.44
N ALA A 221 15.44 -6.30 3.61
CA ALA A 221 14.34 -7.06 3.01
C ALA A 221 14.49 -7.27 1.50
N VAL A 222 14.79 -6.22 0.75
CA VAL A 222 15.02 -6.30 -0.71
C VAL A 222 16.26 -7.15 -1.03
N ALA A 223 17.34 -6.97 -0.30
CA ALA A 223 18.58 -7.72 -0.51
C ALA A 223 18.39 -9.22 -0.23
N ASN A 224 17.67 -9.55 0.85
CA ASN A 224 17.32 -10.93 1.20
C ASN A 224 16.42 -11.57 0.15
N THR A 225 15.38 -10.86 -0.30
CA THR A 225 14.50 -11.31 -1.39
C THR A 225 15.30 -11.62 -2.66
N LEU A 226 16.17 -10.71 -3.10
CA LEU A 226 16.98 -10.90 -4.29
C LEU A 226 17.98 -12.06 -4.14
N ALA A 227 18.58 -12.25 -2.96
CA ALA A 227 19.45 -13.37 -2.66
C ALA A 227 18.68 -14.71 -2.74
N ALA A 228 17.47 -14.75 -2.18
CA ALA A 228 16.61 -15.94 -2.24
C ALA A 228 16.18 -16.29 -3.67
N LEU A 229 15.85 -15.31 -4.51
CA LEU A 229 15.57 -15.54 -5.93
C LEU A 229 16.78 -16.15 -6.64
N LYS A 230 17.99 -15.67 -6.36
CA LYS A 230 19.24 -16.28 -6.89
C LYS A 230 19.47 -17.68 -6.37
N ALA A 231 19.05 -18.02 -5.16
CA ALA A 231 19.10 -19.37 -4.61
C ALA A 231 18.05 -20.30 -5.24
N GLY A 232 17.15 -19.75 -6.07
CA GLY A 232 16.16 -20.46 -6.89
C GLY A 232 14.72 -20.39 -6.36
N ALA A 233 14.40 -19.49 -5.44
CA ALA A 233 13.01 -19.11 -5.20
C ALA A 233 12.42 -18.50 -6.49
N LYS A 234 11.11 -18.68 -6.71
CA LYS A 234 10.42 -18.24 -7.92
C LYS A 234 9.27 -17.29 -7.66
N GLN A 235 8.93 -17.05 -6.41
CA GLN A 235 7.93 -16.06 -6.00
C GLN A 235 8.55 -15.13 -4.95
N ALA A 236 8.29 -13.83 -5.08
CA ALA A 236 8.64 -12.81 -4.11
C ALA A 236 7.36 -12.16 -3.58
N GLU A 237 7.15 -12.24 -2.27
CA GLU A 237 6.12 -11.46 -1.58
C GLU A 237 6.67 -10.07 -1.27
N VAL A 238 5.92 -9.06 -1.68
CA VAL A 238 6.33 -7.67 -1.63
C VAL A 238 5.16 -6.76 -1.26
N THR A 239 5.45 -5.54 -0.87
CA THR A 239 4.43 -4.50 -0.70
C THR A 239 4.82 -3.24 -1.47
N VAL A 240 3.84 -2.52 -1.97
CA VAL A 240 4.05 -1.21 -2.58
C VAL A 240 4.67 -0.26 -1.55
N SER A 241 5.73 0.42 -1.94
CA SER A 241 6.54 1.31 -1.08
C SER A 241 7.19 0.64 0.14
N GLY A 242 7.10 -0.69 0.25
CA GLY A 242 7.63 -1.44 1.37
C GLY A 242 6.86 -1.27 2.68
N ILE A 243 5.58 -0.85 2.65
CA ILE A 243 4.78 -0.72 3.87
C ILE A 243 4.53 -2.08 4.52
N GLY A 244 4.26 -2.10 5.83
CA GLY A 244 3.95 -3.33 6.57
C GLY A 244 4.19 -3.19 8.07
N GLU A 245 4.12 -4.31 8.75
CA GLU A 245 4.36 -4.38 10.19
C GLU A 245 5.78 -3.88 10.53
N ARG A 246 5.93 -3.14 11.63
CA ARG A 246 7.20 -2.56 12.15
C ARG A 246 7.93 -1.68 11.11
N ALA A 247 9.05 -2.17 10.54
CA ALA A 247 9.84 -1.45 9.54
C ALA A 247 9.39 -1.74 8.09
N GLY A 248 8.33 -2.54 7.91
CA GLY A 248 7.75 -2.88 6.63
C GLY A 248 8.35 -4.13 5.98
N ASN A 249 8.09 -4.28 4.70
CA ASN A 249 8.42 -5.44 3.86
C ASN A 249 9.43 -5.08 2.76
N ALA A 250 9.82 -6.07 1.97
CA ALA A 250 10.51 -5.83 0.72
C ALA A 250 9.66 -4.94 -0.19
N ALA A 251 10.21 -3.81 -0.62
CA ALA A 251 9.50 -2.85 -1.47
C ALA A 251 9.37 -3.37 -2.90
N LEU A 252 8.13 -3.43 -3.41
CA LEU A 252 7.79 -3.92 -4.75
C LEU A 252 8.64 -3.23 -5.82
N GLU A 253 8.64 -1.89 -5.84
CA GLU A 253 9.35 -1.08 -6.83
C GLU A 253 10.86 -1.34 -6.82
N GLU A 254 11.44 -1.58 -5.67
CA GLU A 254 12.87 -1.84 -5.52
C GLU A 254 13.23 -3.25 -6.03
N VAL A 255 12.44 -4.27 -5.69
CA VAL A 255 12.65 -5.63 -6.19
C VAL A 255 12.53 -5.66 -7.70
N ILE A 256 11.44 -5.11 -8.27
CA ILE A 256 11.16 -5.12 -9.70
C ILE A 256 12.25 -4.37 -10.48
N MET A 257 12.63 -3.17 -10.03
CA MET A 257 13.63 -2.38 -10.76
C MET A 257 15.04 -2.98 -10.65
N ASN A 258 15.37 -3.67 -9.56
CA ASN A 258 16.61 -4.46 -9.52
C ASN A 258 16.62 -5.56 -10.59
N LEU A 259 15.54 -6.33 -10.72
CA LEU A 259 15.43 -7.38 -11.73
C LEU A 259 15.45 -6.81 -13.15
N THR A 260 14.82 -5.67 -13.37
CA THR A 260 14.72 -5.02 -14.69
C THR A 260 16.04 -4.37 -15.12
N VAL A 261 16.64 -3.54 -14.27
CA VAL A 261 17.88 -2.80 -14.58
C VAL A 261 19.09 -3.74 -14.63
N ARG A 262 19.12 -4.76 -13.79
CA ARG A 262 20.21 -5.75 -13.73
C ARG A 262 19.83 -7.08 -14.38
N LYS A 263 19.03 -7.01 -15.44
CA LYS A 263 18.51 -8.17 -16.19
C LYS A 263 19.60 -9.17 -16.59
N GLU A 264 20.75 -8.68 -17.06
CA GLU A 264 21.87 -9.53 -17.46
C GLU A 264 22.52 -10.28 -16.27
N TYR A 265 22.44 -9.69 -15.07
CA TYR A 265 22.98 -10.29 -13.85
C TYR A 265 22.04 -11.34 -13.24
N TYR A 266 20.73 -11.07 -13.25
CA TYR A 266 19.74 -11.95 -12.64
C TYR A 266 19.22 -13.01 -13.61
N ASN A 267 19.11 -12.71 -14.89
CA ASN A 267 18.47 -13.55 -15.92
C ASN A 267 17.01 -13.91 -15.57
N PHE A 268 16.29 -12.97 -14.95
CA PHE A 268 14.90 -13.10 -14.54
C PHE A 268 13.99 -12.15 -15.33
N VAL A 269 12.71 -12.51 -15.41
CA VAL A 269 11.65 -11.69 -15.99
C VAL A 269 10.41 -11.73 -15.09
N THR A 270 9.68 -10.63 -15.04
CA THR A 270 8.38 -10.50 -14.36
C THR A 270 7.32 -10.00 -15.36
N ASN A 271 6.05 -10.09 -14.99
CA ASN A 271 4.95 -9.51 -15.77
C ASN A 271 4.70 -8.03 -15.45
N VAL A 272 5.40 -7.49 -14.47
CA VAL A 272 5.16 -6.13 -13.98
C VAL A 272 5.49 -5.10 -15.07
N GLN A 273 4.53 -4.21 -15.32
CA GLN A 273 4.68 -3.05 -16.19
C GLN A 273 5.33 -1.92 -15.40
N THR A 274 6.61 -1.68 -15.62
CA THR A 274 7.40 -0.76 -14.80
C THR A 274 6.86 0.67 -14.83
N GLU A 275 6.23 1.08 -15.94
CA GLU A 275 5.60 2.39 -16.10
C GLU A 275 4.38 2.60 -15.17
N GLN A 276 3.88 1.53 -14.55
CA GLN A 276 2.82 1.61 -13.54
C GLN A 276 3.36 1.72 -12.10
N ILE A 277 4.66 1.62 -11.88
CA ILE A 277 5.26 1.65 -10.53
C ILE A 277 4.97 2.97 -9.82
N TYR A 278 5.37 4.10 -10.41
CA TYR A 278 5.17 5.42 -9.79
C TYR A 278 3.68 5.74 -9.57
N PRO A 279 2.77 5.54 -10.54
CA PRO A 279 1.33 5.69 -10.32
C PRO A 279 0.80 4.83 -9.17
N THR A 280 1.30 3.61 -9.00
CA THR A 280 0.88 2.70 -7.92
C THR A 280 1.35 3.19 -6.55
N CYS A 281 2.62 3.57 -6.41
CA CYS A 281 3.15 4.14 -5.17
C CYS A 281 2.45 5.46 -4.80
N ARG A 282 2.15 6.30 -5.79
CA ARG A 282 1.38 7.54 -5.60
C ARG A 282 -0.04 7.24 -5.10
N LEU A 283 -0.73 6.30 -5.74
CA LEU A 283 -2.07 5.91 -5.31
C LEU A 283 -2.08 5.44 -3.85
N LEU A 284 -1.13 4.57 -3.48
CA LEU A 284 -1.01 4.11 -2.10
C LEU A 284 -0.77 5.27 -1.13
N SER A 285 0.20 6.14 -1.46
CA SER A 285 0.51 7.34 -0.67
C SER A 285 -0.72 8.21 -0.41
N LEU A 286 -1.57 8.40 -1.43
CA LEU A 286 -2.82 9.15 -1.33
C LEU A 286 -3.84 8.45 -0.44
N ILE A 287 -3.98 7.14 -0.58
CA ILE A 287 -4.93 6.35 0.20
C ILE A 287 -4.57 6.35 1.70
N ILE A 288 -3.31 6.04 2.02
CA ILE A 288 -2.89 5.87 3.42
C ILE A 288 -2.46 7.17 4.11
N GLY A 289 -2.26 8.25 3.33
CA GLY A 289 -1.88 9.51 3.88
C GLY A 289 -0.44 9.68 4.30
N GLN A 290 0.41 8.87 3.77
CA GLN A 290 1.84 8.96 4.03
C GLN A 290 2.54 9.38 2.75
N PRO A 291 3.18 10.56 2.70
CA PRO A 291 3.89 11.00 1.50
C PRO A 291 5.07 10.08 1.22
N ILE A 292 5.36 9.89 -0.07
CA ILE A 292 6.57 9.18 -0.48
C ILE A 292 7.78 10.00 -0.02
N PRO A 293 8.72 9.42 0.77
CA PRO A 293 9.92 10.14 1.18
C PRO A 293 10.69 10.63 -0.05
N PRO A 294 11.19 11.89 -0.06
CA PRO A 294 11.90 12.43 -1.24
C PRO A 294 13.09 11.58 -1.68
N TYR A 295 13.76 10.93 -0.75
CA TYR A 295 14.92 10.07 -0.99
C TYR A 295 14.56 8.58 -1.19
N LYS A 296 13.28 8.22 -1.26
CA LYS A 296 12.86 6.83 -1.54
C LYS A 296 13.44 6.37 -2.88
N ALA A 297 14.08 5.24 -2.88
CA ALA A 297 14.61 4.66 -4.10
C ALA A 297 13.49 4.50 -5.16
N ILE A 298 13.84 4.63 -6.44
CA ILE A 298 12.97 4.45 -7.61
C ILE A 298 11.91 5.55 -7.77
N VAL A 299 11.15 5.89 -6.73
CA VAL A 299 9.93 6.72 -6.83
C VAL A 299 10.02 8.07 -6.12
N GLY A 300 11.01 8.28 -5.27
CA GLY A 300 11.17 9.54 -4.53
C GLY A 300 11.39 10.75 -5.44
N ALA A 301 11.10 11.94 -4.93
CA ALA A 301 11.27 13.18 -5.70
C ALA A 301 12.73 13.38 -6.13
N ASN A 302 13.69 12.99 -5.28
CA ASN A 302 15.12 13.14 -5.52
C ASN A 302 15.72 12.02 -6.38
N ALA A 303 14.98 10.92 -6.66
CA ALA A 303 15.53 9.76 -7.37
C ALA A 303 16.08 10.09 -8.78
N PHE A 304 15.63 11.21 -9.37
CA PHE A 304 16.04 11.69 -10.71
C PHE A 304 16.50 13.15 -10.67
N ALA A 305 16.87 13.68 -9.49
CA ALA A 305 17.32 15.04 -9.32
C ALA A 305 18.84 15.09 -9.12
N HIS A 306 19.50 16.03 -9.76
CA HIS A 306 20.94 16.26 -9.65
C HIS A 306 21.20 17.70 -9.21
N GLU A 307 21.74 17.90 -8.01
CA GLU A 307 22.06 19.25 -7.49
C GLU A 307 23.54 19.61 -7.72
N SER A 308 24.44 18.63 -7.63
CA SER A 308 25.88 18.83 -7.84
C SER A 308 26.20 19.23 -9.28
N GLY A 309 26.97 20.30 -9.47
CA GLY A 309 27.38 20.78 -10.79
C GLY A 309 28.16 19.76 -11.62
N ILE A 310 28.96 18.88 -10.98
CA ILE A 310 29.66 17.78 -11.65
C ILE A 310 28.67 16.75 -12.20
N HIS A 311 27.63 16.42 -11.43
CA HIS A 311 26.60 15.50 -11.88
C HIS A 311 25.76 16.12 -13.01
N GLN A 312 25.37 17.40 -12.90
CA GLN A 312 24.63 18.11 -13.92
C GLN A 312 25.39 18.17 -15.25
N ASP A 313 26.68 18.49 -15.22
CA ASP A 313 27.54 18.50 -16.42
C ASP A 313 27.64 17.09 -17.05
N GLY A 314 27.77 16.05 -16.22
CA GLY A 314 27.78 14.66 -16.69
C GLY A 314 26.48 14.27 -17.39
N VAL A 315 25.32 14.54 -16.75
CA VAL A 315 23.99 14.22 -17.29
C VAL A 315 23.71 15.01 -18.59
N LEU A 316 24.11 16.29 -18.67
CA LEU A 316 23.97 17.09 -19.88
C LEU A 316 24.78 16.51 -21.05
N LYS A 317 25.95 15.93 -20.79
CA LYS A 317 26.77 15.27 -21.80
C LYS A 317 26.21 13.92 -22.21
N ASN A 318 25.84 13.10 -21.23
CA ASN A 318 25.18 11.81 -21.45
C ASN A 318 24.50 11.35 -20.14
N ARG A 319 23.19 11.13 -20.17
CA ARG A 319 22.41 10.68 -19.01
C ARG A 319 22.96 9.40 -18.37
N LEU A 320 23.51 8.49 -19.17
CA LEU A 320 24.09 7.23 -18.68
C LEU A 320 25.28 7.42 -17.73
N THR A 321 25.82 8.63 -17.59
CA THR A 321 26.90 8.92 -16.66
C THR A 321 26.48 8.78 -15.20
N TYR A 322 25.18 9.08 -14.90
CA TYR A 322 24.66 9.07 -13.53
C TYR A 322 23.25 8.45 -13.41
N GLU A 323 22.60 8.12 -14.53
CA GLU A 323 21.26 7.53 -14.52
C GLU A 323 21.30 6.09 -15.01
N ILE A 324 20.80 5.15 -14.18
CA ILE A 324 20.63 3.73 -14.51
C ILE A 324 19.21 3.41 -14.99
N MET A 325 18.30 4.35 -14.87
CA MET A 325 16.89 4.29 -15.28
C MET A 325 16.40 5.71 -15.57
N THR A 326 15.29 5.84 -16.28
CA THR A 326 14.69 7.15 -16.60
C THR A 326 13.40 7.36 -15.81
N PRO A 327 12.96 8.61 -15.58
CA PRO A 327 11.65 8.87 -14.98
C PRO A 327 10.52 8.13 -15.70
N GLN A 328 10.56 8.13 -17.04
CA GLN A 328 9.54 7.48 -17.89
C GLN A 328 9.50 5.97 -17.68
N SER A 329 10.66 5.32 -17.46
CA SER A 329 10.72 3.86 -17.27
C SER A 329 9.99 3.36 -16.02
N VAL A 330 9.69 4.26 -15.09
CA VAL A 330 8.93 3.97 -13.87
C VAL A 330 7.55 4.67 -13.84
N GLY A 331 7.17 5.31 -14.97
CA GLY A 331 5.91 6.03 -15.09
C GLY A 331 5.87 7.39 -14.40
N LYS A 332 7.04 7.94 -14.05
CA LYS A 332 7.16 9.30 -13.57
C LYS A 332 7.29 10.23 -14.79
N THR A 333 6.18 10.83 -15.18
CA THR A 333 6.20 11.81 -16.25
C THR A 333 6.89 13.08 -15.78
N SER A 334 7.91 13.51 -16.49
CA SER A 334 8.35 14.91 -16.43
C SER A 334 7.32 15.72 -17.22
N SER A 335 6.16 15.96 -16.61
CA SER A 335 5.16 16.76 -17.30
C SER A 335 5.57 18.22 -17.20
N ASP A 336 6.02 18.76 -18.33
CA ASP A 336 6.22 20.21 -18.53
C ASP A 336 4.90 20.98 -18.62
N ILE A 337 3.75 20.31 -18.44
CA ILE A 337 2.44 20.97 -18.40
C ILE A 337 2.30 21.67 -17.05
N VAL A 338 2.74 22.89 -16.99
CA VAL A 338 2.48 23.78 -15.86
C VAL A 338 1.03 24.25 -15.94
N LEU A 339 0.19 23.77 -15.05
CA LEU A 339 -1.17 24.26 -14.93
C LEU A 339 -1.17 25.66 -14.28
N GLY A 340 -1.97 26.55 -14.81
CA GLY A 340 -2.12 27.91 -14.33
C GLY A 340 -3.43 28.54 -14.80
N LYS A 341 -3.60 29.84 -14.55
CA LYS A 341 -4.80 30.61 -14.88
C LYS A 341 -5.28 30.45 -16.34
N HIS A 342 -4.35 30.27 -17.28
CA HIS A 342 -4.66 30.16 -18.72
C HIS A 342 -4.80 28.71 -19.20
N SER A 343 -4.61 27.69 -18.32
CA SER A 343 -4.77 26.29 -18.72
C SER A 343 -6.21 25.97 -19.11
N GLY A 344 -6.38 25.44 -20.32
CA GLY A 344 -7.68 25.02 -20.83
C GLY A 344 -8.14 23.68 -20.24
N ARG A 345 -9.43 23.35 -20.42
CA ARG A 345 -10.03 22.09 -19.97
C ARG A 345 -9.29 20.85 -20.50
N HIS A 346 -8.81 20.92 -21.74
CA HIS A 346 -8.06 19.83 -22.36
C HIS A 346 -6.74 19.54 -21.63
N ALA A 347 -5.98 20.58 -21.25
CA ALA A 347 -4.75 20.43 -20.50
C ALA A 347 -4.97 19.82 -19.12
N ILE A 348 -6.06 20.20 -18.43
CA ILE A 348 -6.42 19.61 -17.14
C ILE A 348 -6.86 18.16 -17.31
N LYS A 349 -7.64 17.84 -18.35
CA LYS A 349 -8.03 16.44 -18.67
C LYS A 349 -6.81 15.57 -18.94
N GLN A 350 -5.88 16.06 -19.75
CA GLN A 350 -4.63 15.36 -20.06
C GLN A 350 -3.81 15.14 -18.78
N LYS A 351 -3.67 16.17 -17.96
CA LYS A 351 -2.94 16.09 -16.68
C LYS A 351 -3.58 15.06 -15.72
N LEU A 352 -4.90 15.05 -15.64
CA LEU A 352 -5.63 14.06 -14.85
C LEU A 352 -5.40 12.64 -15.35
N GLN A 353 -5.38 12.42 -16.67
CA GLN A 353 -5.05 11.13 -17.26
C GLN A 353 -3.61 10.70 -16.97
N GLU A 354 -2.65 11.63 -17.04
CA GLU A 354 -1.25 11.40 -16.65
C GLU A 354 -1.13 11.00 -15.18
N LEU A 355 -1.94 11.58 -14.30
CA LEU A 355 -2.03 11.25 -12.87
C LEU A 355 -2.87 9.97 -12.60
N GLY A 356 -3.35 9.29 -13.65
CA GLY A 356 -4.11 8.04 -13.54
C GLY A 356 -5.61 8.21 -13.26
N TYR A 357 -6.15 9.43 -13.37
CA TYR A 357 -7.56 9.71 -13.17
C TYR A 357 -8.32 9.75 -14.49
N ASN A 358 -9.25 8.79 -14.70
CA ASN A 358 -10.19 8.79 -15.82
C ASN A 358 -11.56 9.25 -15.30
N LEU A 359 -11.81 10.55 -15.36
CA LEU A 359 -13.02 11.17 -14.85
C LEU A 359 -14.10 11.31 -15.93
N GLY A 360 -15.36 11.16 -15.54
CA GLY A 360 -16.52 11.50 -16.37
C GLY A 360 -16.62 13.01 -16.63
N GLU A 361 -17.48 13.41 -17.56
CA GLU A 361 -17.61 14.83 -17.95
C GLU A 361 -18.08 15.76 -16.81
N GLU A 362 -18.97 15.28 -15.92
CA GLU A 362 -19.41 16.04 -14.74
C GLU A 362 -18.29 16.20 -13.72
N GLU A 363 -17.57 15.12 -13.43
CA GLU A 363 -16.46 15.12 -12.49
C GLU A 363 -15.31 16.00 -12.99
N LEU A 364 -15.00 15.88 -14.28
CA LEU A 364 -14.02 16.74 -14.94
C LEU A 364 -14.40 18.23 -14.83
N ASN A 365 -15.68 18.57 -14.94
CA ASN A 365 -16.14 19.97 -14.78
C ASN A 365 -15.89 20.49 -13.36
N LYS A 366 -16.20 19.68 -12.33
CA LYS A 366 -15.97 20.06 -10.93
C LYS A 366 -14.49 20.33 -10.68
N VAL A 367 -13.65 19.37 -11.08
CA VAL A 367 -12.19 19.50 -10.95
C VAL A 367 -11.66 20.71 -11.75
N PHE A 368 -12.15 20.91 -12.97
CA PHE A 368 -11.75 22.06 -13.80
C PHE A 368 -12.03 23.39 -13.11
N LEU A 369 -13.24 23.57 -12.55
CA LEU A 369 -13.61 24.80 -11.84
C LEU A 369 -12.77 25.00 -10.58
N ALA A 370 -12.54 23.94 -9.81
CA ALA A 370 -11.72 24.01 -8.61
C ALA A 370 -10.23 24.34 -8.92
N VAL A 371 -9.66 23.73 -9.96
CA VAL A 371 -8.32 24.05 -10.44
C VAL A 371 -8.23 25.52 -10.91
N LYS A 372 -9.25 26.04 -11.60
CA LYS A 372 -9.31 27.46 -11.98
C LYS A 372 -9.35 28.39 -10.78
N ASN A 373 -10.20 28.09 -9.80
CA ASN A 373 -10.29 28.84 -8.56
C ASN A 373 -8.96 28.85 -7.77
N LEU A 374 -8.24 27.72 -7.79
CA LEU A 374 -6.92 27.64 -7.19
C LEU A 374 -5.89 28.48 -7.98
N ALA A 375 -5.93 28.41 -9.32
CA ALA A 375 -5.05 29.15 -10.20
C ALA A 375 -5.21 30.69 -10.10
N ASP A 376 -6.37 31.17 -9.67
CA ASP A 376 -6.58 32.58 -9.38
C ASP A 376 -5.88 33.04 -8.09
N LYS A 377 -5.64 32.09 -7.16
CA LYS A 377 -5.01 32.34 -5.85
C LYS A 377 -3.52 31.98 -5.83
N LYS A 378 -3.06 31.11 -6.72
CA LYS A 378 -1.71 30.53 -6.74
C LYS A 378 -1.10 30.62 -8.14
N LYS A 379 0.12 31.16 -8.25
CA LYS A 379 0.80 31.36 -9.54
C LYS A 379 1.13 30.07 -10.28
N LYS A 380 1.41 28.99 -9.57
CA LYS A 380 1.80 27.70 -10.13
C LYS A 380 1.02 26.58 -9.44
N ILE A 381 0.36 25.74 -10.23
CA ILE A 381 -0.37 24.56 -9.76
C ILE A 381 0.49 23.34 -9.98
N TYR A 382 0.70 22.58 -8.94
CA TYR A 382 1.47 21.34 -8.95
C TYR A 382 0.56 20.12 -9.07
N ASP A 383 1.12 18.98 -9.38
CA ASP A 383 0.38 17.72 -9.52
C ASP A 383 -0.36 17.36 -8.24
N GLU A 384 0.28 17.60 -7.09
CA GLU A 384 -0.28 17.40 -5.76
C GLU A 384 -1.55 18.24 -5.50
N ASP A 385 -1.58 19.45 -6.02
CA ASP A 385 -2.75 20.33 -5.94
C ASP A 385 -3.92 19.77 -6.74
N VAL A 386 -3.65 19.25 -7.94
CA VAL A 386 -4.67 18.64 -8.81
C VAL A 386 -5.23 17.39 -8.17
N GLU A 387 -4.37 16.53 -7.63
CA GLU A 387 -4.77 15.30 -6.93
C GLU A 387 -5.61 15.60 -5.67
N ALA A 388 -5.23 16.60 -4.88
CA ALA A 388 -5.99 17.05 -3.72
C ALA A 388 -7.40 17.51 -4.15
N ILE A 389 -7.52 18.27 -5.23
CA ILE A 389 -8.80 18.71 -5.80
C ILE A 389 -9.64 17.51 -6.26
N VAL A 390 -9.04 16.53 -6.94
CA VAL A 390 -9.77 15.32 -7.36
C VAL A 390 -10.35 14.58 -6.16
N LEU A 391 -9.56 14.42 -5.11
CA LEU A 391 -10.02 13.76 -3.88
C LEU A 391 -11.15 14.54 -3.20
N GLU A 392 -11.09 15.87 -3.23
CA GLU A 392 -12.11 16.74 -2.63
C GLU A 392 -13.39 16.82 -3.47
N GLU A 393 -13.30 16.92 -4.78
CA GLU A 393 -14.44 17.23 -5.65
C GLU A 393 -15.13 16.00 -6.24
N VAL A 394 -14.39 14.91 -6.46
CA VAL A 394 -14.88 13.72 -7.15
C VAL A 394 -15.16 12.57 -6.19
N TYR A 395 -14.25 12.33 -5.25
CA TYR A 395 -14.36 11.24 -4.28
C TYR A 395 -14.97 11.68 -2.95
N ARG A 396 -15.47 12.93 -2.91
CA ARG A 396 -16.20 13.46 -1.76
C ARG A 396 -17.52 12.74 -1.63
N LEU A 397 -17.74 12.15 -0.46
CA LEU A 397 -19.01 11.58 -0.08
C LEU A 397 -19.99 12.71 0.26
N PRO A 398 -21.32 12.54 0.09
CA PRO A 398 -22.28 13.54 0.54
C PRO A 398 -22.04 13.83 2.02
N ASP A 399 -21.71 15.10 2.30
CA ASP A 399 -21.30 15.54 3.63
C ASP A 399 -22.52 15.78 4.50
N LYS A 400 -22.58 15.14 5.68
CA LYS A 400 -23.51 15.52 6.74
C LYS A 400 -23.11 16.82 7.40
N PHE A 401 -21.79 17.14 7.37
CA PHE A 401 -21.21 18.31 8.00
C PHE A 401 -20.47 19.14 6.96
N GLU A 402 -20.80 20.41 6.83
CA GLU A 402 -20.18 21.34 5.88
C GLU A 402 -19.81 22.66 6.57
N LEU A 403 -18.58 23.14 6.38
CA LEU A 403 -18.10 24.42 6.86
C LEU A 403 -18.61 25.56 5.96
N LYS A 404 -19.34 26.53 6.53
CA LYS A 404 -19.81 27.73 5.84
C LYS A 404 -19.03 28.99 6.20
N TYR A 405 -18.57 29.09 7.44
CA TYR A 405 -17.80 30.25 7.94
C TYR A 405 -16.88 29.82 9.05
N LEU A 406 -15.69 30.40 9.09
CA LEU A 406 -14.70 30.24 10.14
C LEU A 406 -14.04 31.58 10.42
N SER A 407 -13.97 31.93 11.71
CA SER A 407 -13.09 32.98 12.22
C SER A 407 -12.40 32.46 13.47
N ALA A 408 -11.08 32.60 13.53
CA ALA A 408 -10.28 32.22 14.70
C ALA A 408 -9.42 33.40 15.15
N ILE A 409 -9.39 33.62 16.47
CA ILE A 409 -8.55 34.62 17.11
C ILE A 409 -7.54 33.89 17.97
N SER A 410 -6.26 34.25 17.82
CA SER A 410 -5.17 33.68 18.60
C SER A 410 -4.05 34.72 18.80
N GLY A 411 -3.29 34.58 19.87
CA GLY A 411 -2.14 35.43 20.18
C GLY A 411 -1.70 35.20 21.62
N ASN A 412 -0.57 35.80 21.99
CA ASN A 412 -0.01 35.62 23.33
C ASN A 412 -0.80 36.35 24.43
N MET A 413 -1.70 37.27 24.07
CA MET A 413 -2.53 38.07 24.98
C MET A 413 -4.02 37.77 24.87
N ALA A 414 -4.45 36.94 23.91
CA ALA A 414 -5.83 36.59 23.66
C ALA A 414 -6.12 35.12 24.01
N ILE A 415 -7.27 34.85 24.57
CA ILE A 415 -7.75 33.47 24.72
C ILE A 415 -8.05 32.95 23.30
N PRO A 416 -7.40 31.85 22.86
CA PRO A 416 -7.68 31.28 21.54
C PRO A 416 -9.15 30.92 21.43
N THR A 417 -9.85 31.55 20.47
CA THR A 417 -11.30 31.42 20.28
C THR A 417 -11.61 31.17 18.82
N ALA A 418 -12.55 30.28 18.53
CA ALA A 418 -13.06 30.05 17.17
C ALA A 418 -14.56 30.28 17.12
N VAL A 419 -15.02 30.94 16.06
CA VAL A 419 -16.43 31.11 15.70
C VAL A 419 -16.68 30.38 14.40
N LEU A 420 -17.55 29.37 14.40
CA LEU A 420 -17.89 28.61 13.21
C LEU A 420 -19.39 28.67 12.90
N LYS A 421 -19.67 28.61 11.61
CA LYS A 421 -21.00 28.38 11.05
C LYS A 421 -20.92 27.16 10.16
N MET A 422 -21.72 26.16 10.46
CA MET A 422 -21.71 24.88 9.76
C MET A 422 -23.11 24.47 9.36
N GLN A 423 -23.21 23.71 8.30
CA GLN A 423 -24.43 22.98 7.96
C GLN A 423 -24.29 21.55 8.51
N VAL A 424 -25.29 21.12 9.28
CA VAL A 424 -25.36 19.81 9.93
C VAL A 424 -26.68 19.16 9.54
N ASN A 425 -26.64 18.09 8.75
CA ASN A 425 -27.84 17.42 8.22
C ASN A 425 -28.81 18.39 7.53
N GLY A 426 -28.31 19.41 6.84
CA GLY A 426 -29.13 20.41 6.16
C GLY A 426 -29.57 21.63 7.03
N GLU A 427 -29.31 21.61 8.34
CA GLU A 427 -29.60 22.72 9.25
C GLU A 427 -28.35 23.57 9.51
N GLU A 428 -28.51 24.89 9.53
CA GLU A 428 -27.40 25.80 9.83
C GLU A 428 -27.26 25.96 11.36
N LYS A 429 -26.02 25.69 11.86
CA LYS A 429 -25.67 25.88 13.26
C LYS A 429 -24.46 26.83 13.38
N LYS A 430 -24.47 27.69 14.40
CA LYS A 430 -23.42 28.64 14.69
C LYS A 430 -23.02 28.53 16.16
N LEU A 431 -21.72 28.47 16.43
CA LEU A 431 -21.17 28.37 17.79
C LEU A 431 -19.82 29.07 17.86
N ALA A 432 -19.50 29.54 19.08
CA ALA A 432 -18.17 29.98 19.43
C ALA A 432 -17.66 29.18 20.63
N ASP A 433 -16.39 28.79 20.60
CA ASP A 433 -15.74 28.12 21.72
C ASP A 433 -14.26 28.52 21.79
N PHE A 434 -13.58 28.14 22.85
CA PHE A 434 -12.17 28.44 23.12
C PHE A 434 -11.36 27.16 23.24
N GLY A 435 -10.03 27.29 23.18
CA GLY A 435 -9.09 26.17 23.29
C GLY A 435 -7.73 26.63 23.78
N VAL A 436 -6.79 25.69 23.93
CA VAL A 436 -5.41 25.99 24.29
C VAL A 436 -4.62 26.63 23.15
N GLY A 437 -5.13 26.52 21.92
CA GLY A 437 -4.61 27.12 20.70
C GLY A 437 -5.71 27.27 19.64
N PRO A 438 -5.43 27.92 18.49
CA PRO A 438 -6.44 28.19 17.48
C PRO A 438 -7.03 26.91 16.88
N ILE A 439 -6.22 25.89 16.66
CA ILE A 439 -6.67 24.59 16.10
C ILE A 439 -7.54 23.85 17.13
N ASP A 440 -7.15 23.85 18.40
CA ASP A 440 -7.92 23.23 19.46
C ASP A 440 -9.28 23.91 19.63
N ALA A 441 -9.30 25.26 19.61
CA ALA A 441 -10.57 26.02 19.64
C ALA A 441 -11.50 25.66 18.48
N ILE A 442 -10.96 25.48 17.27
CA ILE A 442 -11.72 25.07 16.09
C ILE A 442 -12.28 23.65 16.26
N PHE A 443 -11.43 22.69 16.66
CA PHE A 443 -11.87 21.30 16.83
C PHE A 443 -12.91 21.17 17.94
N ASN A 444 -12.75 21.89 19.05
CA ASN A 444 -13.73 21.96 20.11
C ASN A 444 -15.07 22.54 19.61
N THR A 445 -15.02 23.63 18.87
CA THR A 445 -16.23 24.26 18.31
C THR A 445 -16.94 23.33 17.33
N ILE A 446 -16.20 22.67 16.42
CA ILE A 446 -16.76 21.69 15.48
C ILE A 446 -17.41 20.54 16.24
N SER A 447 -16.69 19.94 17.19
CA SER A 447 -17.15 18.80 17.99
C SER A 447 -18.48 19.10 18.71
N ARG A 448 -18.61 20.31 19.25
CA ARG A 448 -19.85 20.76 19.89
C ARG A 448 -21.00 21.03 18.91
N ILE A 449 -20.69 21.58 17.72
CA ILE A 449 -21.70 21.81 16.67
C ILE A 449 -22.31 20.50 16.17
N VAL A 450 -21.47 19.48 15.98
CA VAL A 450 -21.88 18.17 15.45
C VAL A 450 -22.27 17.18 16.53
N ASP A 451 -22.13 17.56 17.82
CA ASP A 451 -22.40 16.74 19.01
C ASP A 451 -21.62 15.41 19.00
N ARG A 452 -20.30 15.50 18.73
CA ARG A 452 -19.38 14.36 18.71
C ARG A 452 -18.07 14.73 19.40
N LYS A 453 -17.40 13.72 20.02
CA LYS A 453 -16.13 13.91 20.74
C LYS A 453 -15.11 12.85 20.36
N PRO A 454 -14.71 12.75 19.09
CA PRO A 454 -13.73 11.78 18.69
C PRO A 454 -12.36 12.11 19.31
N LYS A 455 -11.61 11.07 19.64
CA LYS A 455 -10.23 11.18 20.08
C LYS A 455 -9.34 11.53 18.88
N LEU A 456 -8.59 12.62 18.96
CA LEU A 456 -7.60 12.97 17.96
C LEU A 456 -6.37 12.04 18.13
N LEU A 457 -6.11 11.19 17.14
CA LEU A 457 -4.97 10.27 17.15
C LEU A 457 -3.73 10.88 16.47
N ARG A 458 -3.94 11.71 15.43
CA ARG A 458 -2.85 12.34 14.69
C ARG A 458 -3.33 13.66 14.07
N TYR A 459 -2.46 14.63 14.12
CA TYR A 459 -2.56 15.88 13.38
C TYR A 459 -1.22 16.16 12.72
N SER A 460 -1.19 16.36 11.42
CA SER A 460 0.04 16.69 10.68
C SER A 460 -0.25 17.76 9.63
N VAL A 461 0.72 18.66 9.51
CA VAL A 461 0.71 19.73 8.52
C VAL A 461 1.92 19.56 7.63
N ASN A 462 1.71 19.47 6.33
CA ASN A 462 2.77 19.37 5.33
C ASN A 462 2.65 20.57 4.39
N ALA A 463 3.77 21.24 4.09
CA ALA A 463 3.81 22.18 2.99
C ALA A 463 3.86 21.36 1.69
N ILE A 464 2.84 21.52 0.83
CA ILE A 464 2.80 20.84 -0.47
C ILE A 464 3.72 21.55 -1.46
N THR A 465 3.94 22.84 -1.28
CA THR A 465 4.68 23.70 -2.24
C THR A 465 5.60 24.66 -1.50
N GLY A 466 6.67 25.13 -2.16
CA GLY A 466 7.56 26.15 -1.63
C GLY A 466 7.07 27.57 -1.95
N GLY A 467 7.43 28.53 -1.09
CA GLY A 467 7.09 29.96 -1.24
C GLY A 467 6.18 30.46 -0.12
N THR A 468 5.98 31.78 -0.06
CA THR A 468 5.10 32.45 0.94
C THR A 468 3.60 32.21 0.69
N ASP A 469 3.25 31.71 -0.50
CA ASP A 469 1.91 31.34 -0.96
C ASP A 469 1.72 29.80 -0.99
N ALA A 470 2.57 29.08 -0.26
CA ALA A 470 2.52 27.61 -0.18
C ALA A 470 1.17 27.12 0.36
N GLN A 471 0.61 26.14 -0.33
CA GLN A 471 -0.58 25.45 0.15
C GLN A 471 -0.19 24.49 1.26
N GLY A 472 -0.82 24.62 2.43
CA GLY A 472 -0.68 23.70 3.54
C GLY A 472 -1.67 22.55 3.41
N GLU A 473 -1.18 21.31 3.35
CA GLU A 473 -2.03 20.12 3.51
C GLU A 473 -2.10 19.74 4.98
N VAL A 474 -3.30 19.57 5.47
CA VAL A 474 -3.56 19.08 6.82
C VAL A 474 -4.16 17.68 6.74
N THR A 475 -3.57 16.76 7.49
CA THR A 475 -4.10 15.41 7.70
C THR A 475 -4.49 15.26 9.17
N VAL A 476 -5.73 14.85 9.40
CA VAL A 476 -6.30 14.61 10.73
C VAL A 476 -6.74 13.16 10.81
N ARG A 477 -6.33 12.44 11.86
CA ARG A 477 -6.83 11.09 12.17
C ARG A 477 -7.56 11.12 13.51
N VAL A 478 -8.78 10.63 13.49
CA VAL A 478 -9.65 10.58 14.67
C VAL A 478 -10.18 9.17 14.93
N GLU A 479 -10.56 8.91 16.18
CA GLU A 479 -11.14 7.66 16.64
C GLU A 479 -12.39 7.94 17.48
N GLU A 480 -13.49 7.23 17.21
CA GLU A 480 -14.71 7.22 18.01
C GLU A 480 -15.40 5.87 17.87
N ASN A 481 -15.90 5.30 18.96
CA ASN A 481 -16.59 4.00 19.00
C ASN A 481 -15.77 2.85 18.34
N ASN A 482 -14.47 2.79 18.57
CA ASN A 482 -13.53 1.84 17.93
C ASN A 482 -13.42 1.96 16.40
N LEU A 483 -13.96 3.03 15.82
CA LEU A 483 -13.79 3.36 14.41
C LEU A 483 -12.76 4.46 14.25
N THR A 484 -11.85 4.29 13.31
CA THR A 484 -10.89 5.34 12.95
C THR A 484 -11.19 5.91 11.59
N ALA A 485 -11.02 7.22 11.42
CA ALA A 485 -11.12 7.88 10.13
C ALA A 485 -9.99 8.90 9.94
N VAL A 486 -9.60 9.08 8.68
CA VAL A 486 -8.60 10.07 8.28
C VAL A 486 -9.29 11.09 7.39
N GLY A 487 -9.17 12.37 7.73
CA GLY A 487 -9.61 13.47 6.88
C GLY A 487 -8.43 14.29 6.43
N ARG A 488 -8.50 14.84 5.22
CA ARG A 488 -7.49 15.72 4.64
C ARG A 488 -8.14 16.91 4.00
N ALA A 489 -7.43 18.01 4.03
CA ALA A 489 -7.77 19.19 3.24
C ALA A 489 -6.52 20.02 2.98
N SER A 490 -6.56 20.77 1.89
CA SER A 490 -5.52 21.71 1.51
C SER A 490 -6.12 23.10 1.38
N ASP A 491 -5.45 24.09 1.93
CA ASP A 491 -5.83 25.49 1.83
C ASP A 491 -4.57 26.36 1.99
N PRO A 492 -4.48 27.54 1.36
CA PRO A 492 -3.42 28.50 1.68
C PRO A 492 -3.41 28.93 3.15
N ASP A 493 -4.58 28.91 3.80
CA ASP A 493 -4.72 29.11 5.24
C ASP A 493 -4.77 27.76 5.98
N ILE A 494 -3.71 27.46 6.74
CA ILE A 494 -3.60 26.23 7.55
C ILE A 494 -4.74 26.08 8.55
N ILE A 495 -5.29 27.18 9.05
CA ILE A 495 -6.43 27.19 9.99
C ILE A 495 -7.68 26.67 9.29
N VAL A 496 -7.93 27.15 8.06
CA VAL A 496 -9.03 26.69 7.22
C VAL A 496 -8.84 25.24 6.80
N ALA A 497 -7.61 24.88 6.37
CA ALA A 497 -7.26 23.50 6.02
C ALA A 497 -7.50 22.54 7.19
N SER A 498 -7.15 22.94 8.43
CA SER A 498 -7.36 22.13 9.63
C SER A 498 -8.83 21.87 9.92
N ALA A 499 -9.66 22.92 9.83
CA ALA A 499 -11.11 22.79 10.02
C ALA A 499 -11.72 21.83 8.98
N LYS A 500 -11.40 22.02 7.71
CA LYS A 500 -11.87 21.16 6.62
C LYS A 500 -11.41 19.71 6.79
N ALA A 501 -10.13 19.47 7.14
CA ALA A 501 -9.60 18.13 7.36
C ALA A 501 -10.31 17.41 8.51
N TYR A 502 -10.60 18.14 9.62
CA TYR A 502 -11.31 17.55 10.75
C TYR A 502 -12.76 17.21 10.39
N ILE A 503 -13.47 18.10 9.68
CA ILE A 503 -14.83 17.86 9.20
C ILE A 503 -14.88 16.66 8.24
N ASN A 504 -13.90 16.54 7.34
CA ASN A 504 -13.78 15.40 6.43
C ASN A 504 -13.58 14.08 7.20
N ALA A 505 -12.79 14.09 8.28
CA ALA A 505 -12.63 12.92 9.16
C ALA A 505 -13.96 12.54 9.83
N LEU A 506 -14.72 13.51 10.33
CA LEU A 506 -16.02 13.30 10.97
C LEU A 506 -17.06 12.74 9.98
N ASN A 507 -17.13 13.28 8.77
CA ASN A 507 -18.02 12.77 7.72
C ASN A 507 -17.73 11.30 7.40
N ARG A 508 -16.43 10.92 7.37
CA ARG A 508 -16.00 9.53 7.16
C ARG A 508 -16.32 8.61 8.34
N LEU A 509 -16.23 9.11 9.59
CA LEU A 509 -16.65 8.34 10.77
C LEU A 509 -18.14 8.00 10.70
N VAL A 510 -18.98 9.00 10.44
CA VAL A 510 -20.43 8.80 10.33
C VAL A 510 -20.77 7.77 9.27
N LYS A 511 -20.11 7.81 8.12
CA LYS A 511 -20.34 6.83 7.06
C LYS A 511 -19.94 5.41 7.49
N LYS A 512 -18.82 5.24 8.17
CA LYS A 512 -18.39 3.93 8.69
C LYS A 512 -19.41 3.36 9.70
N GLU A 513 -20.00 4.20 10.53
CA GLU A 513 -21.07 3.80 11.45
C GLU A 513 -22.33 3.35 10.71
N GLU A 514 -22.74 4.09 9.66
CA GLU A 514 -23.90 3.73 8.82
C GLU A 514 -23.68 2.40 8.08
N GLU A 515 -22.47 2.18 7.55
CA GLU A 515 -22.10 0.94 6.88
C GLU A 515 -22.13 -0.26 7.85
N GLN A 516 -21.67 -0.08 9.10
CA GLN A 516 -21.76 -1.12 10.13
C GLN A 516 -23.21 -1.42 10.54
N THR A 517 -24.03 -0.40 10.69
CA THR A 517 -25.45 -0.54 11.08
C THR A 517 -26.26 -1.22 9.96
N ASN A 518 -26.02 -0.88 8.72
CA ASN A 518 -26.69 -1.48 7.56
C ASN A 518 -26.23 -2.91 7.28
N GLY A 519 -24.97 -3.26 7.66
CA GLY A 519 -24.45 -4.63 7.57
C GLY A 519 -24.96 -5.58 8.66
N GLN A 520 -25.52 -5.07 9.76
CA GLN A 520 -26.15 -5.86 10.81
C GLN A 520 -27.63 -6.16 10.55
N ASN A 521 -28.26 -5.44 9.63
CA ASN A 521 -29.68 -5.58 9.29
C ASN A 521 -29.94 -6.31 7.95
N SER A 522 -28.91 -6.83 7.33
CA SER A 522 -28.94 -7.66 6.10
C SER A 522 -28.30 -9.02 6.34
#